data_fafea7cf8887aac43a2c2766719128cf
#
_entry.id   fafea7cf8887aac43a2c2766719128cf
#
_cell.length_a   1.000
_cell.length_b   1.000
_cell.length_c   1.000
_cell.angle_alpha   90.00
_cell.angle_beta   90.00
_cell.angle_gamma   90.00
#
_symmetry.space_group_name_H-M   'P 1'
#
loop_
_entity.id
_entity.type
_entity.pdbx_description
1 polymer ?
#
loop_
_entity_poly.entity_id
_entity_poly.type
_entity_poly.pdbx_seq_one_letter_code
_entity_poly.pdbx_strand_id
1 'polypeptide(L)'
;MKPLFYLLSLKISGIKNIEVPIELNFYKKTINNSDFDPEKYRIKAIYGENGSGKTAIITAVKILQNFLTDKNYLIDSDDQKILVETINKKTHSGFIECEVYTDFGGKKNILKYTISFEIGIDNRCHILSEKLEQKKGNYTKNSYNLVFETADGVLLQLGNDEMFHEIKEKSLNLLGMQTLAVSIFTMKDLKEKYRQNDEMLSLIHISEPTRPL
;
A
#
# COMPACT_ATOMS: atom_id res chain seq x y z
N MET A 1 19.26 11.99 8.65
CA MET A 1 19.06 10.54 8.85
C MET A 1 18.32 10.01 7.64
N LYS A 2 18.68 8.83 7.09
CA LYS A 2 17.90 8.25 5.99
C LYS A 2 16.57 7.74 6.55
N PRO A 3 15.45 7.95 5.85
CA PRO A 3 14.17 7.38 6.27
C PRO A 3 14.25 5.85 6.29
N LEU A 4 13.68 5.25 7.32
CA LEU A 4 13.60 3.81 7.46
C LEU A 4 12.19 3.34 7.12
N PHE A 5 12.09 2.37 6.20
CA PHE A 5 10.86 1.67 5.86
C PHE A 5 11.03 0.18 6.10
N TYR A 6 10.02 -0.42 6.69
CA TYR A 6 10.06 -1.84 6.97
C TYR A 6 8.67 -2.48 6.83
N LEU A 7 8.55 -3.45 5.92
CA LEU A 7 7.31 -4.20 5.74
C LEU A 7 7.12 -5.14 6.94
N LEU A 8 6.05 -4.94 7.69
CA LEU A 8 5.71 -5.73 8.88
C LEU A 8 4.85 -6.93 8.53
N SER A 9 3.85 -6.73 7.70
CA SER A 9 2.94 -7.79 7.26
C SER A 9 2.45 -7.54 5.84
N LEU A 10 2.09 -8.62 5.17
CA LEU A 10 1.44 -8.62 3.87
C LEU A 10 0.35 -9.68 3.87
N LYS A 11 -0.89 -9.28 3.58
CA LYS A 11 -2.03 -10.18 3.39
C LYS A 11 -2.52 -10.04 1.97
N ILE A 12 -2.68 -11.18 1.28
CA ILE A 12 -3.08 -11.21 -0.13
C ILE A 12 -4.10 -12.30 -0.41
N SER A 13 -4.98 -12.05 -1.37
CA SER A 13 -5.85 -13.05 -1.98
C SER A 13 -6.21 -12.64 -3.42
N GLY A 14 -6.72 -13.58 -4.19
CA GLY A 14 -7.17 -13.32 -5.56
C GLY A 14 -6.04 -13.03 -6.55
N ILE A 15 -4.80 -13.46 -6.27
CA ILE A 15 -3.64 -13.26 -7.15
C ILE A 15 -3.10 -14.62 -7.58
N LYS A 16 -3.06 -14.84 -8.90
CA LYS A 16 -2.68 -16.13 -9.51
C LYS A 16 -3.49 -17.29 -8.91
N ASN A 17 -2.81 -18.23 -8.25
CA ASN A 17 -3.41 -19.40 -7.62
C ASN A 17 -3.79 -19.21 -6.13
N ILE A 18 -3.64 -18.02 -5.58
CA ILE A 18 -4.01 -17.72 -4.19
C ILE A 18 -5.47 -17.27 -4.15
N GLU A 19 -6.39 -18.19 -3.89
CA GLU A 19 -7.84 -17.93 -3.78
C GLU A 19 -8.21 -17.49 -2.36
N VAL A 20 -7.70 -18.19 -1.37
CA VAL A 20 -7.94 -17.91 0.06
C VAL A 20 -6.89 -16.94 0.58
N PRO A 21 -7.28 -15.98 1.43
CA PRO A 21 -6.32 -15.02 1.99
C PRO A 21 -5.17 -15.72 2.72
N ILE A 22 -3.96 -15.35 2.38
CA ILE A 22 -2.75 -15.74 3.11
C ILE A 22 -2.12 -14.50 3.74
N GLU A 23 -1.54 -14.67 4.92
CA GLU A 23 -0.86 -13.61 5.65
C GLU A 23 0.61 -13.97 5.88
N LEU A 24 1.49 -13.05 5.53
CA LEU A 24 2.92 -13.13 5.73
C LEU A 24 3.34 -12.09 6.76
N ASN A 25 3.85 -12.54 7.89
CA ASN A 25 4.39 -11.67 8.92
C ASN A 25 5.92 -11.62 8.77
N PHE A 26 6.45 -10.43 8.50
CA PHE A 26 7.90 -10.17 8.36
C PHE A 26 8.53 -9.82 9.69
N TYR A 27 7.72 -9.53 10.70
CA TYR A 27 8.15 -9.22 12.05
C TYR A 27 7.35 -10.04 13.08
N LYS A 28 7.76 -10.00 14.35
CA LYS A 28 7.00 -10.58 15.46
C LYS A 28 5.61 -9.93 15.54
N LYS A 29 4.58 -10.71 15.86
CA LYS A 29 3.20 -10.21 16.00
C LYS A 29 3.06 -9.03 16.98
N THR A 30 3.94 -8.96 17.99
CA THR A 30 3.94 -7.92 19.01
C THR A 30 5.20 -7.09 18.88
N ILE A 31 5.04 -5.83 18.53
CA ILE A 31 6.11 -4.84 18.52
C ILE A 31 6.03 -4.09 19.83
N ASN A 32 7.01 -4.34 20.70
CA ASN A 32 7.22 -3.58 21.92
C ASN A 32 8.33 -2.56 21.69
N ASN A 33 8.20 -1.36 22.26
CA ASN A 33 9.13 -0.25 22.03
C ASN A 33 10.59 -0.56 22.32
N SER A 34 10.85 -1.37 23.37
CA SER A 34 12.21 -1.60 23.83
C SER A 34 13.01 -2.54 22.92
N ASP A 35 12.33 -3.38 22.14
CA ASP A 35 12.97 -4.48 21.42
C ASP A 35 12.79 -4.42 19.90
N PHE A 36 12.20 -3.33 19.38
CA PHE A 36 12.00 -3.19 17.94
C PHE A 36 13.29 -2.82 17.24
N ASP A 37 13.90 -3.79 16.59
CA ASP A 37 15.06 -3.62 15.74
C ASP A 37 14.70 -4.12 14.33
N PRO A 38 14.35 -3.23 13.40
CA PRO A 38 13.97 -3.62 12.05
C PRO A 38 15.13 -4.26 11.28
N GLU A 39 16.37 -4.03 11.70
CA GLU A 39 17.55 -4.58 11.03
C GLU A 39 17.72 -6.08 11.28
N LYS A 40 17.18 -6.62 12.38
CA LYS A 40 17.28 -8.04 12.71
C LYS A 40 16.51 -8.96 11.77
N TYR A 41 15.52 -8.45 11.02
CA TYR A 41 14.59 -9.27 10.24
C TYR A 41 14.51 -8.83 8.77
N ARG A 42 15.64 -8.41 8.20
CA ARG A 42 15.72 -7.88 6.83
C ARG A 42 15.46 -8.94 5.75
N ILE A 43 15.60 -10.20 6.06
CA ILE A 43 15.49 -11.29 5.08
C ILE A 43 14.44 -12.28 5.56
N LYS A 44 13.49 -12.59 4.69
CA LYS A 44 12.55 -13.69 4.86
C LYS A 44 12.65 -14.62 3.67
N ALA A 45 12.97 -15.88 3.92
CA ALA A 45 12.97 -16.90 2.90
C ALA A 45 11.60 -17.60 2.84
N ILE A 46 11.09 -17.78 1.63
CA ILE A 46 9.83 -18.48 1.37
C ILE A 46 10.14 -19.77 0.64
N TYR A 47 9.84 -20.89 1.29
CA TYR A 47 10.01 -22.23 0.73
C TYR A 47 8.66 -22.86 0.48
N GLY A 48 8.59 -23.77 -0.47
CA GLY A 48 7.40 -24.52 -0.79
C GLY A 48 7.56 -25.28 -2.12
N GLU A 49 6.68 -26.22 -2.37
CA GLU A 49 6.62 -26.99 -3.62
C GLU A 49 6.32 -26.10 -4.82
N ASN A 50 6.54 -26.60 -6.03
CA ASN A 50 6.15 -25.90 -7.26
C ASN A 50 4.63 -25.76 -7.28
N GLY A 51 4.14 -24.56 -7.62
CA GLY A 51 2.71 -24.28 -7.60
C GLY A 51 2.17 -23.77 -6.24
N SER A 52 2.96 -23.75 -5.16
CA SER A 52 2.52 -23.34 -3.80
C SER A 52 2.23 -21.83 -3.63
N GLY A 53 2.30 -21.03 -4.69
CA GLY A 53 2.00 -19.60 -4.63
C GLY A 53 3.20 -18.66 -4.37
N LYS A 54 4.44 -19.17 -4.32
CA LYS A 54 5.63 -18.32 -4.11
C LYS A 54 5.71 -17.13 -5.09
N THR A 55 5.51 -17.42 -6.38
CA THR A 55 5.51 -16.37 -7.43
C THR A 55 4.34 -15.42 -7.27
N ALA A 56 3.19 -15.86 -6.76
CA ALA A 56 2.04 -15.00 -6.52
C ALA A 56 2.33 -13.94 -5.45
N ILE A 57 3.10 -14.30 -4.41
CA ILE A 57 3.53 -13.35 -3.37
C ILE A 57 4.41 -12.25 -3.96
N ILE A 58 5.40 -12.61 -4.77
CA ILE A 58 6.29 -11.63 -5.44
C ILE A 58 5.47 -10.75 -6.40
N THR A 59 4.53 -11.35 -7.11
CA THR A 59 3.64 -10.63 -8.02
C THR A 59 2.75 -9.65 -7.26
N ALA A 60 2.20 -10.04 -6.10
CA ALA A 60 1.41 -9.16 -5.25
C ALA A 60 2.20 -7.94 -4.75
N VAL A 61 3.45 -8.14 -4.34
CA VAL A 61 4.34 -7.04 -3.95
C VAL A 61 4.59 -6.10 -5.12
N LYS A 62 4.79 -6.62 -6.34
CA LYS A 62 4.97 -5.79 -7.54
C LYS A 62 3.71 -5.00 -7.89
N ILE A 63 2.53 -5.63 -7.83
CA ILE A 63 1.25 -4.96 -8.04
C ILE A 63 1.08 -3.84 -7.01
N LEU A 64 1.30 -4.12 -5.75
CA LEU A 64 1.24 -3.13 -4.67
C LEU A 64 2.18 -1.96 -4.94
N GLN A 65 3.43 -2.23 -5.32
CA GLN A 65 4.40 -1.20 -5.66
C GLN A 65 3.89 -0.32 -6.79
N ASN A 66 3.39 -0.90 -7.87
CA ASN A 66 2.86 -0.15 -9.01
C ASN A 66 1.65 0.71 -8.61
N PHE A 67 0.71 0.17 -7.82
CA PHE A 67 -0.42 0.94 -7.30
C PHE A 67 0.01 2.15 -6.45
N LEU A 68 1.17 2.11 -5.82
CA LEU A 68 1.67 3.20 -4.97
C LEU A 68 2.59 4.17 -5.72
N THR A 69 3.18 3.78 -6.85
CA THR A 69 4.25 4.55 -7.49
C THR A 69 3.99 4.95 -8.94
N ASP A 70 3.11 4.23 -9.64
CA ASP A 70 2.87 4.45 -11.06
C ASP A 70 1.46 5.01 -11.31
N LYS A 71 1.40 6.27 -11.74
CA LYS A 71 0.16 6.98 -12.07
C LYS A 71 -0.57 6.38 -13.28
N ASN A 72 0.15 5.74 -14.16
CA ASN A 72 -0.40 5.23 -15.41
C ASN A 72 -0.79 3.75 -15.32
N TYR A 73 -0.49 3.08 -14.23
CA TYR A 73 -0.65 1.64 -14.07
C TYR A 73 -2.07 1.11 -14.38
N LEU A 74 -3.11 1.90 -14.07
CA LEU A 74 -4.50 1.56 -14.40
C LEU A 74 -4.96 2.08 -15.77
N ILE A 75 -4.15 2.93 -16.42
CA ILE A 75 -4.49 3.53 -17.72
C ILE A 75 -3.79 2.79 -18.85
N ASP A 76 -2.53 2.41 -18.63
CA ASP A 76 -1.71 1.73 -19.63
C ASP A 76 -2.30 0.38 -20.05
N SER A 77 -2.37 0.13 -21.36
CA SER A 77 -3.01 -1.06 -21.92
C SER A 77 -2.23 -2.34 -21.63
N ASP A 78 -0.91 -2.27 -21.56
CA ASP A 78 -0.07 -3.46 -21.35
C ASP A 78 -0.03 -3.83 -19.88
N ASP A 79 0.02 -2.84 -18.98
CA ASP A 79 -0.13 -3.04 -17.55
C ASP A 79 -1.51 -3.61 -17.21
N GLN A 80 -2.57 -3.14 -17.84
CA GLN A 80 -3.93 -3.69 -17.70
C GLN A 80 -4.01 -5.16 -18.13
N LYS A 81 -3.40 -5.53 -19.25
CA LYS A 81 -3.34 -6.95 -19.66
C LYS A 81 -2.63 -7.81 -18.63
N ILE A 82 -1.48 -7.34 -18.13
CA ILE A 82 -0.72 -8.05 -17.10
C ILE A 82 -1.54 -8.20 -15.80
N LEU A 83 -2.26 -7.17 -15.38
CA LEU A 83 -3.15 -7.22 -14.22
C LEU A 83 -4.26 -8.27 -14.41
N VAL A 84 -4.97 -8.20 -15.54
CA VAL A 84 -6.05 -9.14 -15.87
C VAL A 84 -5.54 -10.59 -15.92
N GLU A 85 -4.34 -10.84 -16.46
CA GLU A 85 -3.73 -12.17 -16.45
C GLU A 85 -3.31 -12.65 -15.08
N THR A 86 -3.01 -11.71 -14.18
CA THR A 86 -2.47 -11.99 -12.85
C THR A 86 -3.58 -12.20 -11.81
N ILE A 87 -4.72 -11.53 -11.95
CA ILE A 87 -5.88 -11.72 -11.08
C ILE A 87 -6.41 -13.15 -11.23
N ASN A 88 -6.80 -13.77 -10.12
CA ASN A 88 -7.29 -15.14 -10.10
C ASN A 88 -8.56 -15.29 -10.96
N LYS A 89 -8.53 -16.26 -11.85
CA LYS A 89 -9.60 -16.47 -12.85
C LYS A 89 -10.92 -16.99 -12.28
N LYS A 90 -10.92 -17.49 -11.02
CA LYS A 90 -12.14 -17.95 -10.35
C LYS A 90 -12.79 -16.83 -9.54
N THR A 91 -11.97 -16.03 -8.84
CA THR A 91 -12.49 -14.95 -8.00
C THR A 91 -12.76 -13.67 -8.78
N HIS A 92 -12.10 -13.47 -9.92
CA HIS A 92 -12.09 -12.23 -10.72
C HIS A 92 -11.78 -10.97 -9.90
N SER A 93 -11.26 -11.15 -8.70
CA SER A 93 -10.94 -10.06 -7.77
C SER A 93 -9.64 -10.33 -7.05
N GLY A 94 -8.99 -9.26 -6.61
CA GLY A 94 -7.77 -9.29 -5.84
C GLY A 94 -7.86 -8.41 -4.60
N PHE A 95 -7.09 -8.76 -3.59
CA PHE A 95 -6.98 -8.04 -2.34
C PHE A 95 -5.55 -8.03 -1.86
N ILE A 96 -5.06 -6.86 -1.45
CA ILE A 96 -3.76 -6.67 -0.83
C ILE A 96 -3.92 -5.76 0.38
N GLU A 97 -3.42 -6.20 1.53
CA GLU A 97 -3.27 -5.39 2.73
C GLU A 97 -1.81 -5.48 3.18
N CYS A 98 -1.20 -4.36 3.55
CA CYS A 98 0.14 -4.35 4.12
C CYS A 98 0.24 -3.41 5.30
N GLU A 99 1.08 -3.77 6.26
CA GLU A 99 1.53 -2.89 7.34
C GLU A 99 3.00 -2.53 7.12
N VAL A 100 3.31 -1.24 7.19
CA VAL A 100 4.66 -0.72 6.99
C VAL A 100 5.04 0.14 8.18
N TYR A 101 6.17 -0.19 8.80
CA TYR A 101 6.79 0.68 9.79
C TYR A 101 7.60 1.76 9.11
N THR A 102 7.49 2.98 9.60
CA THR A 102 8.25 4.13 9.11
C THR A 102 8.92 4.85 10.26
N ASP A 103 10.18 5.28 10.07
CA ASP A 103 10.90 6.15 11.00
C ASP A 103 11.52 7.32 10.24
N PHE A 104 11.08 8.52 10.57
CA PHE A 104 11.54 9.78 10.01
C PHE A 104 12.06 10.66 11.11
N GLY A 105 13.38 10.77 11.23
CA GLY A 105 13.98 11.68 12.22
C GLY A 105 13.56 11.39 13.67
N GLY A 106 13.26 10.13 13.99
CA GLY A 106 12.78 9.71 15.31
C GLY A 106 11.25 9.68 15.45
N LYS A 107 10.50 10.16 14.45
CA LYS A 107 9.04 10.01 14.42
C LYS A 107 8.66 8.68 13.80
N LYS A 108 8.12 7.82 14.63
CA LYS A 108 7.79 6.42 14.30
C LYS A 108 6.30 6.26 14.07
N ASN A 109 5.93 5.64 12.95
CA ASN A 109 4.54 5.35 12.60
C ASN A 109 4.41 3.94 12.04
N ILE A 110 3.22 3.38 12.12
CA ILE A 110 2.82 2.21 11.34
C ILE A 110 1.68 2.65 10.42
N LEU A 111 1.88 2.43 9.14
CA LEU A 111 0.89 2.65 8.10
C LEU A 111 0.28 1.31 7.74
N LYS A 112 -1.04 1.27 7.59
CA LYS A 112 -1.77 0.13 7.08
C LYS A 112 -2.48 0.55 5.81
N TYR A 113 -2.09 -0.05 4.71
CA TYR A 113 -2.70 0.19 3.41
C TYR A 113 -3.46 -1.05 2.95
N THR A 114 -4.69 -0.84 2.53
CA THR A 114 -5.59 -1.89 2.06
C THR A 114 -6.15 -1.49 0.70
N ILE A 115 -6.11 -2.39 -0.27
CA ILE A 115 -6.67 -2.19 -1.60
C ILE A 115 -7.37 -3.46 -2.07
N SER A 116 -8.58 -3.30 -2.62
CA SER A 116 -9.31 -4.35 -3.33
C SER A 116 -9.62 -3.91 -4.76
N PHE A 117 -9.57 -4.83 -5.67
CA PHE A 117 -9.74 -4.60 -7.11
C PHE A 117 -10.35 -5.81 -7.80
N GLU A 118 -10.98 -5.60 -8.96
CA GLU A 118 -11.63 -6.67 -9.73
C GLU A 118 -11.43 -6.50 -11.23
N ILE A 119 -11.72 -7.56 -11.97
CA ILE A 119 -11.83 -7.51 -13.43
C ILE A 119 -13.29 -7.20 -13.77
N GLY A 120 -13.51 -6.01 -14.33
CA GLY A 120 -14.82 -5.58 -14.80
C GLY A 120 -15.29 -6.29 -16.09
N ILE A 121 -16.52 -6.00 -16.49
CA ILE A 121 -17.12 -6.53 -17.72
C ILE A 121 -16.40 -6.04 -18.99
N ASP A 122 -15.68 -4.95 -18.91
CA ASP A 122 -14.83 -4.38 -19.95
C ASP A 122 -13.46 -5.09 -20.07
N ASN A 123 -13.26 -6.15 -19.28
CA ASN A 123 -12.01 -6.89 -19.18
C ASN A 123 -10.82 -6.00 -18.75
N ARG A 124 -11.08 -5.05 -17.87
CA ARG A 124 -10.07 -4.19 -17.24
C ARG A 124 -10.10 -4.34 -15.72
N CYS A 125 -8.97 -4.05 -15.10
CA CYS A 125 -8.87 -4.00 -13.64
C CYS A 125 -9.41 -2.66 -13.13
N HIS A 126 -10.34 -2.72 -12.20
CA HIS A 126 -10.93 -1.58 -11.50
C HIS A 126 -10.67 -1.67 -10.00
N ILE A 127 -10.43 -0.53 -9.36
CA ILE A 127 -10.31 -0.46 -7.90
C ILE A 127 -11.70 -0.44 -7.28
N LEU A 128 -11.99 -1.40 -6.42
CA LEU A 128 -13.23 -1.47 -5.65
C LEU A 128 -13.15 -0.61 -4.39
N SER A 129 -12.06 -0.74 -3.64
CA SER A 129 -11.85 0.06 -2.44
C SER A 129 -10.38 0.28 -2.17
N GLU A 130 -10.07 1.40 -1.56
CA GLU A 130 -8.74 1.77 -1.12
C GLU A 130 -8.81 2.44 0.24
N LYS A 131 -7.96 2.04 1.18
CA LYS A 131 -7.94 2.57 2.52
C LYS A 131 -6.52 2.72 3.02
N LEU A 132 -6.22 3.86 3.62
CA LEU A 132 -4.99 4.12 4.33
C LEU A 132 -5.30 4.52 5.77
N GLU A 133 -4.64 3.85 6.69
CA GLU A 133 -4.76 4.07 8.12
C GLU A 133 -3.35 4.24 8.73
N GLN A 134 -3.26 5.00 9.80
CA GLN A 134 -2.01 5.29 10.48
C GLN A 134 -2.16 5.16 11.98
N LYS A 135 -1.14 4.65 12.65
CA LYS A 135 -0.99 4.75 14.11
C LYS A 135 0.39 5.29 14.48
N LYS A 136 0.40 6.20 15.44
CA LYS A 136 1.61 6.85 15.96
C LYS A 136 2.23 6.03 17.09
N GLY A 137 3.55 6.00 17.14
CA GLY A 137 4.32 5.53 18.29
C GLY A 137 4.19 4.04 18.57
N ASN A 138 4.01 3.71 19.82
CA ASN A 138 4.05 2.38 20.38
C ASN A 138 2.79 1.55 20.07
N TYR A 139 2.85 0.77 19.35
CA TYR A 139 2.49 0.02 18.21
C TYR A 139 1.39 -1.03 18.43
N THR A 140 1.32 -1.68 19.57
CA THR A 140 0.34 -2.74 19.79
C THR A 140 -0.94 -2.29 20.48
N LYS A 141 -0.90 -1.17 21.21
CA LYS A 141 -2.05 -0.67 22.00
C LYS A 141 -2.80 0.49 21.36
N ASN A 142 -2.20 1.17 20.37
CA ASN A 142 -2.83 2.32 19.76
C ASN A 142 -3.78 1.90 18.64
N SER A 143 -4.96 2.52 18.59
CA SER A 143 -5.88 2.36 17.48
C SER A 143 -5.32 3.01 16.20
N TYR A 144 -5.71 2.49 15.05
CA TYR A 144 -5.47 3.14 13.77
C TYR A 144 -6.37 4.35 13.63
N ASN A 145 -5.82 5.44 13.12
CA ASN A 145 -6.56 6.61 12.66
C ASN A 145 -6.68 6.55 11.14
N LEU A 146 -7.86 6.83 10.63
CA LEU A 146 -8.09 6.86 9.20
C LEU A 146 -7.37 8.05 8.57
N VAL A 147 -6.65 7.80 7.49
CA VAL A 147 -6.07 8.82 6.61
C VAL A 147 -7.03 9.10 5.46
N PHE A 148 -7.43 8.06 4.74
CA PHE A 148 -8.50 8.14 3.73
C PHE A 148 -9.14 6.77 3.49
N GLU A 149 -10.36 6.81 2.93
CA GLU A 149 -11.09 5.63 2.45
C GLU A 149 -11.87 5.97 1.19
N THR A 150 -11.74 5.13 0.16
CA THR A 150 -12.48 5.22 -1.09
C THR A 150 -13.19 3.91 -1.38
N ALA A 151 -14.34 3.97 -2.06
CA ALA A 151 -14.99 2.81 -2.64
C ALA A 151 -15.66 3.19 -3.96
N ASP A 152 -15.59 2.30 -4.94
CA ASP A 152 -16.23 2.44 -6.27
C ASP A 152 -15.92 3.80 -6.94
N GLY A 153 -14.66 4.24 -6.85
CA GLY A 153 -14.23 5.52 -7.40
C GLY A 153 -14.74 6.76 -6.66
N VAL A 154 -15.31 6.60 -5.45
CA VAL A 154 -15.81 7.69 -4.62
C VAL A 154 -15.00 7.80 -3.34
N LEU A 155 -14.64 9.02 -2.97
CA LEU A 155 -14.02 9.30 -1.68
C LEU A 155 -15.09 9.26 -0.58
N LEU A 156 -15.01 8.25 0.30
CA LEU A 156 -15.96 8.09 1.40
C LEU A 156 -15.60 8.96 2.61
N GLN A 157 -14.33 8.93 2.99
CA GLN A 157 -13.86 9.63 4.18
C GLN A 157 -12.40 10.07 4.03
N LEU A 158 -12.10 11.25 4.58
CA LEU A 158 -10.75 11.76 4.82
C LEU A 158 -10.52 11.98 6.31
N GLY A 159 -9.27 11.83 6.74
CA GLY A 159 -8.84 12.25 8.06
C GLY A 159 -9.04 13.77 8.28
N ASN A 160 -9.04 14.19 9.55
CA ASN A 160 -9.36 15.57 9.95
C ASN A 160 -8.23 16.60 9.70
N ASP A 161 -7.25 16.31 8.87
CA ASP A 161 -6.12 17.22 8.61
C ASP A 161 -6.48 18.19 7.46
N GLU A 162 -6.21 19.50 7.63
CA GLU A 162 -6.43 20.55 6.62
C GLU A 162 -5.77 20.21 5.27
N MET A 163 -4.67 19.51 5.33
CA MET A 163 -3.93 18.98 4.18
C MET A 163 -4.81 18.10 3.27
N PHE A 164 -5.73 17.34 3.83
CA PHE A 164 -6.60 16.45 3.06
C PHE A 164 -7.65 17.19 2.24
N HIS A 165 -7.99 18.43 2.60
CA HIS A 165 -8.89 19.25 1.78
C HIS A 165 -8.26 19.60 0.42
N GLU A 166 -6.97 19.94 0.39
CA GLU A 166 -6.27 20.20 -0.88
C GLU A 166 -6.11 18.94 -1.73
N ILE A 167 -5.84 17.80 -1.09
CA ILE A 167 -5.77 16.50 -1.76
C ILE A 167 -7.13 16.16 -2.37
N LYS A 168 -8.22 16.38 -1.65
CA LYS A 168 -9.57 16.14 -2.11
C LYS A 168 -9.84 16.86 -3.42
N GLU A 169 -9.61 18.17 -3.47
CA GLU A 169 -9.90 18.95 -4.68
C GLU A 169 -9.08 18.52 -5.89
N LYS A 170 -7.81 18.18 -5.70
CA LYS A 170 -6.90 17.80 -6.80
C LYS A 170 -7.03 16.34 -7.25
N SER A 171 -7.50 15.45 -6.37
CA SER A 171 -7.48 14.00 -6.62
C SER A 171 -8.83 13.43 -7.05
N LEU A 172 -9.95 14.11 -6.76
CA LEU A 172 -11.30 13.60 -7.06
C LEU A 172 -11.50 13.27 -8.55
N ASN A 173 -10.91 14.08 -9.43
CA ASN A 173 -11.02 13.88 -10.88
C ASN A 173 -10.19 12.69 -11.41
N LEU A 174 -9.32 12.12 -10.57
CA LEU A 174 -8.41 11.02 -10.92
C LEU A 174 -8.85 9.69 -10.31
N LEU A 175 -9.86 9.71 -9.44
CA LEU A 175 -10.43 8.48 -8.89
C LEU A 175 -10.97 7.58 -10.01
N GLY A 176 -10.62 6.31 -9.97
CA GLY A 176 -10.92 5.35 -11.04
C GLY A 176 -9.85 5.26 -12.14
N MET A 177 -9.04 6.29 -12.35
CA MET A 177 -7.91 6.26 -13.29
C MET A 177 -6.61 5.85 -12.62
N GLN A 178 -6.49 6.11 -11.34
CA GLN A 178 -5.33 5.76 -10.51
C GLN A 178 -5.77 5.59 -9.05
N THR A 179 -4.90 5.03 -8.22
CA THR A 179 -5.14 4.96 -6.78
C THR A 179 -5.05 6.35 -6.14
N LEU A 180 -5.77 6.58 -5.04
CA LEU A 180 -5.63 7.82 -4.29
C LEU A 180 -4.24 7.91 -3.64
N ALA A 181 -3.69 6.78 -3.19
CA ALA A 181 -2.34 6.72 -2.64
C ALA A 181 -1.30 7.26 -3.62
N VAL A 182 -1.31 6.82 -4.90
CA VAL A 182 -0.34 7.32 -5.89
C VAL A 182 -0.52 8.81 -6.15
N SER A 183 -1.76 9.30 -6.12
CA SER A 183 -2.04 10.74 -6.26
C SER A 183 -1.38 11.52 -5.14
N ILE A 184 -1.57 11.10 -3.89
CA ILE A 184 -0.98 11.72 -2.70
C ILE A 184 0.56 11.67 -2.76
N PHE A 185 1.11 10.50 -3.05
CA PHE A 185 2.56 10.28 -2.99
C PHE A 185 3.34 10.97 -4.12
N THR A 186 2.70 11.27 -5.25
CA THR A 186 3.37 11.83 -6.41
C THR A 186 3.14 13.34 -6.62
N MET A 187 2.30 13.99 -5.82
CA MET A 187 2.07 15.43 -5.89
C MET A 187 3.30 16.21 -5.40
N LYS A 188 4.09 16.75 -6.32
CA LYS A 188 5.30 17.54 -5.99
C LYS A 188 4.99 18.78 -5.15
N ASP A 189 3.90 19.47 -5.46
CA ASP A 189 3.47 20.69 -4.76
C ASP A 189 3.16 20.41 -3.28
N LEU A 190 2.54 19.26 -2.99
CA LEU A 190 2.30 18.82 -1.63
C LEU A 190 3.61 18.44 -0.93
N LYS A 191 4.56 17.80 -1.64
CA LYS A 191 5.89 17.49 -1.09
C LYS A 191 6.63 18.75 -0.65
N GLU A 192 6.59 19.81 -1.42
CA GLU A 192 7.29 21.07 -1.09
C GLU A 192 6.59 21.83 0.03
N LYS A 193 5.26 21.98 -0.05
CA LYS A 193 4.45 22.72 0.93
C LYS A 193 4.44 22.06 2.30
N TYR A 194 4.38 20.73 2.36
CA TYR A 194 4.30 19.96 3.60
C TYR A 194 5.63 19.29 3.98
N ARG A 195 6.74 19.72 3.39
CA ARG A 195 8.09 19.20 3.71
C ARG A 195 8.45 19.36 5.18
N GLN A 196 7.77 20.24 5.91
CA GLN A 196 7.92 20.45 7.35
C GLN A 196 6.89 19.67 8.17
N ASN A 197 5.86 19.08 7.54
CA ASN A 197 4.87 18.27 8.23
C ASN A 197 5.29 16.79 8.20
N ASP A 198 5.80 16.33 9.33
CA ASP A 198 6.44 15.01 9.48
C ASP A 198 5.50 13.82 9.24
N GLU A 199 4.19 14.00 9.34
CA GLU A 199 3.19 12.96 9.06
C GLU A 199 3.12 12.64 7.57
N MET A 200 3.19 13.67 6.74
CA MET A 200 3.21 13.52 5.27
C MET A 200 4.52 12.96 4.75
N LEU A 201 5.64 13.34 5.33
CA LEU A 201 6.93 12.80 4.90
C LEU A 201 6.95 11.28 5.03
N SER A 202 6.29 10.71 6.06
CA SER A 202 6.20 9.26 6.21
C SER A 202 5.39 8.59 5.11
N LEU A 203 4.34 9.23 4.60
CA LEU A 203 3.50 8.72 3.51
C LEU A 203 4.18 8.84 2.14
N ILE A 204 4.81 9.99 1.90
CA ILE A 204 5.45 10.31 0.61
C ILE A 204 6.62 9.37 0.29
N HIS A 205 7.38 8.97 1.29
CA HIS A 205 8.58 8.15 1.08
C HIS A 205 8.32 6.65 0.89
N ILE A 206 7.11 6.16 1.12
CA ILE A 206 6.74 4.77 0.72
C ILE A 206 6.88 4.58 -0.79
N SER A 207 6.65 5.65 -1.57
CA SER A 207 6.68 5.61 -3.04
C SER A 207 8.08 5.74 -3.65
N GLU A 208 9.10 6.16 -2.89
CA GLU A 208 10.44 6.26 -3.45
C GLU A 208 11.10 4.87 -3.45
N PRO A 209 11.44 4.31 -4.63
CA PRO A 209 12.17 3.06 -4.68
C PRO A 209 13.52 3.26 -3.98
N THR A 210 13.75 2.52 -2.91
CA THR A 210 15.10 2.38 -2.36
C THR A 210 15.96 1.82 -3.48
N ARG A 211 16.84 2.65 -4.07
CA ARG A 211 17.83 2.16 -5.03
C ARG A 211 18.58 1.03 -4.34
N PRO A 212 18.66 -0.15 -4.95
CA PRO A 212 19.52 -1.18 -4.42
C PRO A 212 20.94 -0.62 -4.37
N LEU A 213 21.60 -0.81 -3.24
CA LEU A 213 23.01 -0.57 -3.07
C LEU A 213 23.79 -1.55 -3.91
#